data_81238006b4af7b59df4dad30a28b3cd0
#
_entry.id   81238006b4af7b59df4dad30a28b3cd0
#
_cell.length_a   1.000
_cell.length_b   1.000
_cell.length_c   1.000
_cell.angle_alpha   90.00
_cell.angle_beta   90.00
_cell.angle_gamma   90.00
#
_symmetry.space_group_name_H-M   'P 1'
#
loop_
_entity.id
_entity.type
_entity.pdbx_description
1 polymer ?
#
loop_
_entity_poly.entity_id
_entity_poly.type
_entity_poly.pdbx_seq_one_letter_code
_entity_poly.pdbx_strand_id
1 'polypeptide(L)'
;MIHQHELKANDVHAYTLEMLKEHLKIKVDGYICKTDMILNVLIKASAENSSLEAACGDLEETADSNTIREYLNEALPIKELREQEKQVNKVLACGTPADLVRTDIEVALDFHDEPFYGKQAGTRQVTCAGQAKKGTTHFVRIAT
;
A
#
# COMPACT_ATOMS: atom_id res chain seq x y z
N MET A 1 -10.66 -22.43 -29.75
CA MET A 1 -10.83 -22.75 -28.30
C MET A 1 -9.95 -21.80 -27.51
N ILE A 2 -10.55 -20.85 -26.83
CA ILE A 2 -9.81 -19.93 -25.94
C ILE A 2 -9.62 -20.73 -24.65
N HIS A 3 -8.39 -21.15 -24.37
CA HIS A 3 -8.06 -21.72 -23.07
C HIS A 3 -8.20 -20.59 -22.04
N GLN A 4 -9.28 -20.62 -21.27
CA GLN A 4 -9.38 -19.82 -20.06
C GLN A 4 -8.31 -20.34 -19.09
N HIS A 5 -7.19 -19.66 -19.00
CA HIS A 5 -6.24 -19.85 -17.91
C HIS A 5 -6.94 -19.40 -16.63
N GLU A 6 -7.20 -20.35 -15.75
CA GLU A 6 -7.72 -20.04 -14.42
C GLU A 6 -6.64 -19.26 -13.64
N LEU A 7 -6.93 -18.02 -13.29
CA LEU A 7 -6.01 -17.13 -12.59
C LEU A 7 -5.82 -17.64 -11.15
N LYS A 8 -4.61 -18.01 -10.78
CA LYS A 8 -4.30 -18.49 -9.42
C LYS A 8 -3.82 -17.34 -8.55
N ALA A 9 -3.99 -17.47 -7.24
CA ALA A 9 -3.51 -16.46 -6.28
C ALA A 9 -2.01 -16.17 -6.43
N ASN A 10 -1.20 -17.18 -6.73
CA ASN A 10 0.24 -17.02 -6.96
C ASN A 10 0.54 -16.17 -8.20
N ASP A 11 -0.27 -16.25 -9.25
CA ASP A 11 -0.08 -15.45 -10.48
C ASP A 11 -0.37 -13.98 -10.19
N VAL A 12 -1.44 -13.71 -9.42
CA VAL A 12 -1.78 -12.35 -8.96
C VAL A 12 -0.69 -11.78 -8.07
N HIS A 13 -0.19 -12.57 -7.12
CA HIS A 13 0.89 -12.16 -6.22
C HIS A 13 2.17 -11.83 -7.01
N ALA A 14 2.62 -12.72 -7.89
CA ALA A 14 3.82 -12.53 -8.69
C ALA A 14 3.72 -11.26 -9.56
N TYR A 15 2.59 -11.07 -10.24
CA TYR A 15 2.32 -9.87 -11.04
C TYR A 15 2.34 -8.60 -10.18
N THR A 16 1.69 -8.62 -9.01
CA THR A 16 1.65 -7.48 -8.09
C THR A 16 3.05 -7.13 -7.60
N LEU A 17 3.85 -8.12 -7.23
CA LEU A 17 5.21 -7.94 -6.75
C LEU A 17 6.10 -7.31 -7.84
N GLU A 18 6.04 -7.80 -9.08
CA GLU A 18 6.79 -7.24 -10.21
C GLU A 18 6.36 -5.80 -10.49
N MET A 19 5.06 -5.53 -10.55
CA MET A 19 4.53 -4.19 -10.77
C MET A 19 5.00 -3.21 -9.67
N LEU A 20 4.97 -3.61 -8.41
CA LEU A 20 5.43 -2.77 -7.32
C LEU A 20 6.94 -2.52 -7.38
N LYS A 21 7.75 -3.51 -7.74
CA LYS A 21 9.20 -3.35 -7.95
C LYS A 21 9.53 -2.36 -9.06
N GLU A 22 8.77 -2.38 -10.14
CA GLU A 22 8.99 -1.50 -11.29
C GLU A 22 8.62 -0.05 -10.95
N HIS A 23 7.52 0.15 -10.23
CA HIS A 23 6.91 1.48 -10.06
C HIS A 23 7.13 2.12 -8.70
N LEU A 24 7.32 1.34 -7.64
CA LEU A 24 7.71 1.85 -6.33
C LEU A 24 9.23 1.93 -6.21
N LYS A 25 9.73 3.10 -5.82
CA LYS A 25 11.18 3.30 -5.61
C LYS A 25 11.68 2.76 -4.28
N ILE A 26 11.07 1.70 -3.77
CA ILE A 26 11.52 1.03 -2.55
C ILE A 26 12.70 0.14 -2.92
N LYS A 27 13.90 0.52 -2.46
CA LYS A 27 15.12 -0.27 -2.65
C LYS A 27 15.76 -0.51 -1.29
N VAL A 28 15.73 -1.74 -0.85
CA VAL A 28 16.34 -2.20 0.40
C VAL A 28 17.24 -3.39 0.08
N ASP A 29 18.51 -3.28 0.42
CA ASP A 29 19.50 -4.34 0.29
C ASP A 29 20.28 -4.52 1.60
N GLY A 30 19.54 -4.68 2.71
CA GLY A 30 20.10 -4.97 4.02
C GLY A 30 20.45 -6.45 4.18
N TYR A 31 21.23 -6.77 5.19
CA TYR A 31 21.56 -8.17 5.53
C TYR A 31 20.32 -8.96 5.96
N ILE A 32 19.47 -8.35 6.79
CA ILE A 32 18.27 -9.00 7.36
C ILE A 32 17.07 -8.81 6.45
N CYS A 33 16.96 -7.65 5.79
CA CYS A 33 15.77 -7.28 5.05
C CYS A 33 16.11 -6.91 3.59
N LYS A 34 15.33 -7.43 2.67
CA LYS A 34 15.41 -7.17 1.23
C LYS A 34 14.12 -6.50 0.73
N THR A 35 14.20 -5.85 -0.43
CA THR A 35 13.02 -5.23 -1.07
C THR A 35 11.84 -6.18 -1.18
N ASP A 36 12.07 -7.41 -1.62
CA ASP A 36 11.01 -8.42 -1.80
C ASP A 36 10.31 -8.76 -0.50
N MET A 37 11.05 -8.87 0.60
CA MET A 37 10.48 -9.11 1.93
C MET A 37 9.54 -8.00 2.34
N ILE A 38 9.96 -6.72 2.18
CA ILE A 38 9.09 -5.57 2.50
C ILE A 38 7.84 -5.57 1.64
N LEU A 39 7.98 -5.75 0.32
CA LEU A 39 6.84 -5.76 -0.59
C LEU A 39 5.87 -6.92 -0.29
N ASN A 40 6.36 -8.10 0.03
CA ASN A 40 5.54 -9.24 0.43
C ASN A 40 4.73 -8.95 1.70
N VAL A 41 5.35 -8.32 2.71
CA VAL A 41 4.65 -7.91 3.93
C VAL A 41 3.56 -6.88 3.61
N LEU A 42 3.84 -5.90 2.75
CA LEU A 42 2.87 -4.88 2.35
C LEU A 42 1.70 -5.48 1.55
N ILE A 43 1.98 -6.39 0.61
CA ILE A 43 0.96 -7.10 -0.17
C ILE A 43 0.06 -7.92 0.76
N LYS A 44 0.66 -8.70 1.68
CA LYS A 44 -0.09 -9.50 2.65
C LYS A 44 -0.97 -8.64 3.54
N ALA A 45 -0.40 -7.61 4.17
CA ALA A 45 -1.13 -6.69 5.04
C ALA A 45 -2.30 -6.03 4.30
N SER A 46 -2.10 -5.62 3.05
CA SER A 46 -3.14 -5.00 2.22
C SER A 46 -4.23 -5.99 1.81
N ALA A 47 -3.85 -7.20 1.37
CA ALA A 47 -4.80 -8.22 0.93
C ALA A 47 -5.73 -8.70 2.06
N GLU A 48 -5.23 -8.73 3.29
CA GLU A 48 -5.97 -9.19 4.46
C GLU A 48 -6.55 -8.05 5.31
N ASN A 49 -6.31 -6.80 4.91
CA ASN A 49 -6.67 -5.62 5.69
C ASN A 49 -6.15 -5.73 7.15
N SER A 50 -4.91 -6.21 7.29
CA SER A 50 -4.27 -6.49 8.56
C SER A 50 -3.14 -5.51 8.89
N SER A 51 -2.58 -5.60 10.10
CA SER A 51 -1.41 -4.80 10.49
C SER A 51 -0.11 -5.39 9.95
N LEU A 52 0.95 -4.56 9.86
CA LEU A 52 2.30 -5.06 9.54
C LEU A 52 2.77 -6.14 10.52
N GLU A 53 2.38 -6.02 11.79
CA GLU A 53 2.75 -6.99 12.84
C GLU A 53 2.10 -8.37 12.57
N ALA A 54 0.80 -8.38 12.25
CA ALA A 54 0.09 -9.60 11.89
C ALA A 54 0.69 -10.22 10.60
N ALA A 55 0.89 -9.41 9.56
CA ALA A 55 1.47 -9.88 8.30
C ALA A 55 2.88 -10.47 8.47
N CYS A 56 3.73 -9.87 9.32
CA CYS A 56 5.05 -10.42 9.64
C CYS A 56 4.96 -11.73 10.42
N GLY A 57 3.97 -11.87 11.33
CA GLY A 57 3.78 -13.09 12.11
C GLY A 57 3.31 -14.28 11.29
N ASP A 58 2.60 -14.02 10.17
CA ASP A 58 2.03 -15.06 9.31
C ASP A 58 2.95 -15.48 8.16
N LEU A 59 3.96 -14.67 7.83
CA LEU A 59 4.91 -14.98 6.77
C LEU A 59 6.14 -15.71 7.33
N GLU A 60 6.51 -16.82 6.71
CA GLU A 60 7.75 -17.52 6.99
C GLU A 60 8.96 -16.67 6.54
N GLU A 61 10.08 -16.79 7.24
CA GLU A 61 11.36 -16.12 6.89
C GLU A 61 11.27 -14.59 6.78
N THR A 62 10.42 -13.95 7.59
CA THR A 62 10.24 -12.50 7.60
C THR A 62 10.90 -11.89 8.83
N ALA A 63 11.51 -10.71 8.68
CA ALA A 63 12.00 -9.93 9.80
C ALA A 63 10.82 -9.46 10.69
N ASP A 64 11.10 -9.13 11.94
CA ASP A 64 10.08 -8.60 12.84
C ASP A 64 9.52 -7.25 12.34
N SER A 65 8.32 -6.91 12.77
CA SER A 65 7.59 -5.74 12.27
C SER A 65 8.28 -4.40 12.56
N ASN A 66 9.11 -4.31 13.61
CA ASN A 66 9.85 -3.09 13.90
C ASN A 66 11.00 -2.92 12.90
N THR A 67 11.72 -4.00 12.61
CA THR A 67 12.75 -4.02 11.57
C THR A 67 12.16 -3.63 10.21
N ILE A 68 11.02 -4.22 9.81
CA ILE A 68 10.33 -3.84 8.56
C ILE A 68 9.96 -2.36 8.56
N ARG A 69 9.43 -1.80 9.67
CA ARG A 69 9.09 -0.38 9.77
C ARG A 69 10.30 0.54 9.65
N GLU A 70 11.43 0.18 10.25
CA GLU A 70 12.67 0.97 10.14
C GLU A 70 13.13 1.05 8.69
N TYR A 71 13.27 -0.08 8.01
CA TYR A 71 13.65 -0.10 6.59
C TYR A 71 12.63 0.60 5.69
N LEU A 72 11.33 0.44 5.96
CA LEU A 72 10.28 1.11 5.19
C LEU A 72 10.33 2.63 5.37
N ASN A 73 10.55 3.13 6.60
CA ASN A 73 10.68 4.56 6.87
C ASN A 73 11.89 5.20 6.18
N GLU A 74 12.98 4.45 6.04
CA GLU A 74 14.17 4.90 5.32
C GLU A 74 13.96 4.88 3.81
N ALA A 75 13.35 3.79 3.29
CA ALA A 75 13.18 3.57 1.85
C ALA A 75 12.02 4.37 1.25
N LEU A 76 11.03 4.75 2.08
CA LEU A 76 9.81 5.47 1.65
C LEU A 76 9.56 6.70 2.53
N PRO A 77 10.35 7.78 2.37
CA PRO A 77 10.13 9.01 3.12
C PRO A 77 8.74 9.60 2.84
N ILE A 78 8.06 10.10 3.87
CA ILE A 78 6.71 10.70 3.75
C ILE A 78 6.66 11.81 2.68
N LYS A 79 7.75 12.53 2.48
CA LYS A 79 7.83 13.59 1.46
C LYS A 79 7.63 13.06 0.04
N GLU A 80 8.05 11.84 -0.22
CA GLU A 80 7.98 11.19 -1.53
C GLU A 80 6.73 10.34 -1.71
N LEU A 81 6.02 10.04 -0.61
CA LEU A 81 4.87 9.14 -0.61
C LEU A 81 3.81 9.53 -1.65
N ARG A 82 3.44 10.82 -1.72
CA ARG A 82 2.44 11.31 -2.69
C ARG A 82 2.90 11.19 -4.14
N GLU A 83 4.18 11.36 -4.40
CA GLU A 83 4.70 11.21 -5.76
C GLU A 83 4.71 9.74 -6.18
N GLN A 84 5.07 8.86 -5.27
CA GLN A 84 5.02 7.41 -5.53
C GLN A 84 3.59 6.90 -5.69
N GLU A 85 2.64 7.39 -4.90
CA GLU A 85 1.21 7.13 -5.06
C GLU A 85 0.71 7.52 -6.46
N LYS A 86 1.07 8.72 -6.94
CA LYS A 86 0.72 9.15 -8.29
C LYS A 86 1.28 8.24 -9.38
N GLN A 87 2.52 7.75 -9.21
CA GLN A 87 3.13 6.85 -10.17
C GLN A 87 2.38 5.50 -10.22
N VAL A 88 2.06 4.92 -9.08
CA VAL A 88 1.28 3.68 -9.00
C VAL A 88 -0.12 3.88 -9.59
N ASN A 89 -0.83 4.94 -9.22
CA ASN A 89 -2.16 5.24 -9.75
C ASN A 89 -2.15 5.44 -11.27
N LYS A 90 -1.10 6.06 -11.82
CA LYS A 90 -0.95 6.20 -13.27
C LYS A 90 -0.83 4.85 -13.96
N VAL A 91 -0.07 3.93 -13.38
CA VAL A 91 0.09 2.58 -13.93
C VAL A 91 -1.20 1.80 -13.87
N LEU A 92 -1.91 1.84 -12.73
CA LEU A 92 -3.22 1.21 -12.58
C LEU A 92 -4.23 1.76 -13.59
N ALA A 93 -4.23 3.09 -13.81
CA ALA A 93 -5.09 3.72 -14.81
C ALA A 93 -4.75 3.27 -16.25
N CYS A 94 -3.46 3.06 -16.57
CA CYS A 94 -3.06 2.55 -17.89
C CYS A 94 -3.51 1.10 -18.12
N GLY A 95 -3.65 0.30 -17.06
CA GLY A 95 -4.16 -1.07 -17.12
C GLY A 95 -5.69 -1.18 -17.21
N THR A 96 -6.42 -0.07 -17.05
CA THR A 96 -7.89 -0.07 -17.13
C THR A 96 -8.35 -0.32 -18.56
N PRO A 97 -9.22 -1.32 -18.82
CA PRO A 97 -9.74 -1.60 -20.14
C PRO A 97 -10.44 -0.37 -20.77
N ALA A 98 -10.17 -0.12 -22.05
CA ALA A 98 -10.66 1.08 -22.74
C ALA A 98 -12.20 1.16 -22.83
N ASP A 99 -12.90 0.04 -22.80
CA ASP A 99 -14.36 -0.07 -22.77
C ASP A 99 -14.93 0.38 -21.42
N LEU A 100 -14.24 0.14 -20.30
CA LEU A 100 -14.64 0.68 -18.99
C LEU A 100 -14.49 2.22 -18.93
N VAL A 101 -13.50 2.77 -19.62
CA VAL A 101 -13.28 4.23 -19.63
C VAL A 101 -14.28 4.97 -20.54
N ARG A 102 -14.92 4.25 -21.48
CA ARG A 102 -15.86 4.83 -22.46
C ARG A 102 -17.33 4.72 -22.07
N THR A 103 -17.65 4.01 -21.02
CA THR A 103 -19.01 3.90 -20.48
C THR A 103 -19.22 4.97 -19.42
N ASP A 104 -20.43 5.56 -19.38
CA ASP A 104 -20.84 6.42 -18.26
C ASP A 104 -20.93 5.54 -17.01
N ILE A 105 -19.94 5.69 -16.13
CA ILE A 105 -19.85 4.96 -14.87
C ILE A 105 -20.25 5.90 -13.74
N GLU A 106 -21.27 5.53 -12.98
CA GLU A 106 -21.57 6.18 -11.72
C GLU A 106 -20.51 5.78 -10.69
N VAL A 107 -19.78 6.76 -10.17
CA VAL A 107 -18.77 6.55 -9.13
C VAL A 107 -19.27 7.17 -7.84
N ALA A 108 -19.48 6.35 -6.82
CA ALA A 108 -19.72 6.81 -5.47
C ALA A 108 -18.34 6.96 -4.77
N LEU A 109 -18.04 8.17 -4.30
CA LEU A 109 -16.87 8.43 -3.49
C LEU A 109 -17.30 8.61 -2.03
N ASP A 110 -16.80 7.76 -1.16
CA ASP A 110 -16.94 7.93 0.27
C ASP A 110 -15.59 8.29 0.91
N PHE A 111 -15.62 9.15 1.93
CA PHE A 111 -14.42 9.51 2.68
C PHE A 111 -14.47 8.88 4.07
N HIS A 112 -13.47 8.07 4.34
CA HIS A 112 -13.31 7.43 5.63
C HIS A 112 -12.13 8.05 6.38
N ASP A 113 -12.35 8.44 7.63
CA ASP A 113 -11.33 9.04 8.49
C ASP A 113 -10.80 8.00 9.49
N GLU A 114 -9.59 7.50 9.28
CA GLU A 114 -8.90 6.59 10.19
C GLU A 114 -8.15 7.36 11.28
N PRO A 115 -8.31 7.00 12.57
CA PRO A 115 -7.61 7.66 13.67
C PRO A 115 -6.09 7.57 13.53
N PHE A 116 -5.40 8.69 13.69
CA PHE A 116 -3.95 8.76 13.65
C PHE A 116 -3.39 9.08 15.05
N TYR A 117 -2.49 8.25 15.52
CA TYR A 117 -1.86 8.36 16.85
C TYR A 117 -0.37 8.67 16.79
N GLY A 118 0.20 8.86 15.61
CA GLY A 118 1.61 9.15 15.40
C GLY A 118 2.00 10.59 15.72
N LYS A 119 3.30 10.89 15.65
CA LYS A 119 3.82 12.25 15.83
C LYS A 119 3.44 13.14 14.64
N GLN A 120 2.81 14.27 14.92
CA GLN A 120 2.28 15.18 13.89
C GLN A 120 3.35 15.90 13.06
N ALA A 121 4.54 16.12 13.60
CA ALA A 121 5.55 17.00 12.99
C ALA A 121 5.98 16.60 11.56
N GLY A 122 5.92 15.33 11.20
CA GLY A 122 6.25 14.84 9.85
C GLY A 122 5.04 14.46 8.97
N THR A 123 3.83 14.46 9.53
CA THR A 123 2.65 13.85 8.89
C THR A 123 1.54 14.83 8.49
N ARG A 124 1.75 16.14 8.65
CA ARG A 124 0.76 17.18 8.31
C ARG A 124 0.24 17.14 6.88
N GLN A 125 1.01 16.54 5.97
CA GLN A 125 0.61 16.43 4.55
C GLN A 125 -0.38 15.28 4.30
N VAL A 126 -0.46 14.32 5.22
CA VAL A 126 -1.28 13.10 5.06
C VAL A 126 -2.36 12.98 6.14
N THR A 127 -2.38 13.88 7.14
CA THR A 127 -3.39 13.89 8.20
C THR A 127 -4.27 15.13 8.13
N CYS A 128 -5.52 15.00 8.50
CA CYS A 128 -6.49 16.10 8.70
C CYS A 128 -6.89 16.20 10.16
N ALA A 129 -7.29 17.41 10.58
CA ALA A 129 -7.88 17.61 11.89
C ALA A 129 -9.39 17.37 11.83
N GLY A 130 -9.95 16.77 12.88
CA GLY A 130 -11.38 16.50 13.00
C GLY A 130 -11.85 16.58 14.45
N GLN A 131 -13.11 16.27 14.67
CA GLN A 131 -13.64 16.16 16.04
C GLN A 131 -12.97 15.00 16.76
N ALA A 132 -12.71 15.16 18.07
CA ALA A 132 -12.09 14.11 18.87
C ALA A 132 -12.89 12.80 18.78
N LYS A 133 -12.24 11.75 18.27
CA LYS A 133 -12.81 10.42 18.12
C LYS A 133 -11.75 9.38 18.47
N LYS A 134 -12.12 8.39 19.27
CA LYS A 134 -11.18 7.33 19.70
C LYS A 134 -9.87 7.87 20.32
N GLY A 135 -9.92 9.00 21.04
CA GLY A 135 -8.75 9.56 21.73
C GLY A 135 -7.79 10.39 20.88
N THR A 136 -8.12 10.68 19.63
CA THR A 136 -7.33 11.57 18.75
C THR A 136 -8.21 12.62 18.08
N THR A 137 -7.59 13.74 17.68
CA THR A 137 -8.18 14.78 16.80
C THR A 137 -7.58 14.78 15.40
N HIS A 138 -6.69 13.82 15.11
CA HIS A 138 -5.98 13.72 13.84
C HIS A 138 -6.31 12.41 13.14
N PHE A 139 -6.59 12.49 11.86
CA PHE A 139 -7.07 11.38 11.05
C PHE A 139 -6.34 11.33 9.72
N VAL A 140 -6.13 10.14 9.18
CA VAL A 140 -5.80 9.92 7.77
C VAL A 140 -7.11 9.77 7.02
N ARG A 141 -7.34 10.59 6.01
CA ARG A 141 -8.54 10.52 5.18
C ARG A 141 -8.29 9.66 3.97
N ILE A 142 -9.09 8.62 3.83
CA ILE A 142 -9.04 7.65 2.74
C ILE A 142 -10.30 7.83 1.90
N ALA A 143 -10.15 7.85 0.57
CA ALA A 143 -11.27 7.76 -0.38
C ALA A 143 -11.47 6.30 -0.75
N THR A 144 -12.68 5.80 -0.64
CA THR A 144 -13.09 4.45 -1.03
C THR A 144 -14.21 4.49 -2.06
#